data_e6924ad1865c975fbedcd53d92db441b
#
_entry.id   e6924ad1865c975fbedcd53d92db441b
#
_cell.length_a   1.000
_cell.length_b   1.000
_cell.length_c   1.000
_cell.angle_alpha   90.00
_cell.angle_beta   90.00
_cell.angle_gamma   90.00
#
_symmetry.space_group_name_H-M   'P 1'
#
loop_
_entity.id
_entity.type
_entity.pdbx_description
1 polymer ?
#
loop_
_entity_poly.entity_id
_entity_poly.type
_entity_poly.pdbx_seq_one_letter_code
_entity_poly.pdbx_strand_id
1 'polypeptide(L)'
;YFAPVMRLVPLWGPLCVLLLHTSNRLTGGCLREQTLEKLHINEEIHKSILVADDEGKDTVVPLEEALLVDSPAQKRKLILSVLTDDPAGYYDLLQQARMDNDSEVVHYASTALSQITKEADLKLQKLEQRYAAAPDDAAVLEEYCDYLESYLKDGFVQGRAAEIQSHQLEQLLKKRLENLDGRRSCMLECRLADVQLSLAEYDRAEKTLEDLTARWPQREAPCVLRLRLAAALRDGAAIQKTLRQIEEKEVYLSAKGREIVRFWQGKQQ
;
A
#
# COMPACT_ATOMS: atom_id res chain seq x y z
N TYR A 1 10.18 -43.76 -35.02
CA TYR A 1 8.95 -43.19 -35.64
C TYR A 1 8.71 -41.69 -35.30
N PHE A 2 9.52 -41.07 -34.40
CA PHE A 2 9.34 -39.65 -34.02
C PHE A 2 10.28 -38.66 -34.75
N ALA A 3 11.22 -39.11 -35.52
CA ALA A 3 12.21 -38.25 -36.19
C ALA A 3 11.64 -37.28 -37.26
N PRO A 4 10.58 -37.57 -38.04
CA PRO A 4 10.02 -36.62 -38.99
C PRO A 4 9.21 -35.50 -38.32
N VAL A 5 8.63 -35.75 -37.13
CA VAL A 5 7.84 -34.74 -36.42
C VAL A 5 8.73 -33.65 -35.85
N MET A 6 9.93 -33.94 -35.34
CA MET A 6 10.88 -32.96 -34.84
C MET A 6 11.46 -32.02 -35.91
N ARG A 7 11.51 -32.46 -37.17
CA ARG A 7 11.97 -31.61 -38.29
C ARG A 7 10.90 -30.64 -38.81
N LEU A 8 9.61 -30.93 -38.56
CA LEU A 8 8.49 -30.09 -38.98
C LEU A 8 8.19 -28.96 -37.98
N VAL A 9 8.55 -29.13 -36.71
CA VAL A 9 8.29 -28.14 -35.63
C VAL A 9 8.89 -26.77 -35.90
N PRO A 10 10.15 -26.62 -36.40
CA PRO A 10 10.70 -25.28 -36.66
C PRO A 10 10.05 -24.55 -37.84
N LEU A 11 9.36 -25.24 -38.73
CA LEU A 11 8.63 -24.62 -39.84
C LEU A 11 7.17 -24.31 -39.49
N TRP A 12 6.58 -25.01 -38.52
CA TRP A 12 5.19 -24.76 -38.06
C TRP A 12 5.05 -23.48 -37.28
N GLY A 13 6.05 -23.09 -36.47
CA GLY A 13 6.00 -21.85 -35.68
C GLY A 13 5.82 -20.58 -36.55
N PRO A 14 6.69 -20.33 -37.54
CA PRO A 14 6.55 -19.23 -38.49
C PRO A 14 5.26 -19.32 -39.32
N LEU A 15 4.84 -20.53 -39.74
CA LEU A 15 3.63 -20.74 -40.50
C LEU A 15 2.36 -20.42 -39.69
N CYS A 16 2.30 -20.83 -38.43
CA CYS A 16 1.20 -20.44 -37.51
C CYS A 16 1.15 -18.94 -37.24
N VAL A 17 2.30 -18.28 -37.05
CA VAL A 17 2.35 -16.84 -36.89
C VAL A 17 1.92 -16.13 -38.16
N LEU A 18 2.31 -16.60 -39.33
CA LEU A 18 1.91 -16.04 -40.62
C LEU A 18 0.42 -16.22 -40.88
N LEU A 19 -0.14 -17.41 -40.56
CA LEU A 19 -1.57 -17.68 -40.63
C LEU A 19 -2.37 -16.84 -39.66
N LEU A 20 -1.92 -16.65 -38.42
CA LEU A 20 -2.55 -15.79 -37.44
C LEU A 20 -2.47 -14.32 -37.86
N HIS A 21 -1.36 -13.89 -38.48
CA HIS A 21 -1.19 -12.52 -38.95
C HIS A 21 -2.04 -12.23 -40.18
N THR A 22 -2.15 -13.16 -41.12
CA THR A 22 -3.04 -13.03 -42.30
C THR A 22 -4.50 -13.15 -41.92
N SER A 23 -4.87 -14.06 -41.01
CA SER A 23 -6.21 -14.16 -40.45
C SER A 23 -6.61 -12.87 -39.72
N ASN A 24 -5.70 -12.30 -38.91
CA ASN A 24 -5.94 -11.04 -38.21
C ASN A 24 -6.02 -9.82 -39.14
N ARG A 25 -5.38 -9.88 -40.33
CA ARG A 25 -5.55 -8.84 -41.38
C ARG A 25 -6.84 -9.01 -42.19
N LEU A 26 -7.29 -10.22 -42.39
CA LEU A 26 -8.52 -10.52 -43.14
C LEU A 26 -9.80 -10.38 -42.27
N THR A 27 -9.65 -10.63 -40.93
CA THR A 27 -10.73 -10.46 -39.94
C THR A 27 -10.56 -9.20 -39.08
N GLY A 28 -9.60 -8.37 -39.44
CA GLY A 28 -9.11 -7.23 -38.65
C GLY A 28 -10.07 -6.07 -38.46
N GLY A 29 -11.11 -6.30 -37.75
CA GLY A 29 -12.07 -5.32 -37.25
C GLY A 29 -13.05 -5.96 -36.26
N CYS A 30 -13.52 -7.14 -36.60
CA CYS A 30 -14.65 -7.76 -35.92
C CYS A 30 -14.31 -8.30 -34.48
N LEU A 31 -13.12 -8.82 -34.27
CA LEU A 31 -12.75 -9.36 -32.95
C LEU A 31 -12.45 -8.27 -31.90
N ARG A 32 -11.96 -7.12 -32.35
CA ARG A 32 -11.67 -5.99 -31.44
C ARG A 32 -12.93 -5.26 -31.04
N GLU A 33 -13.89 -5.13 -31.95
CA GLU A 33 -15.20 -4.56 -31.64
C GLU A 33 -16.05 -5.48 -30.76
N GLN A 34 -16.04 -6.78 -31.01
CA GLN A 34 -16.77 -7.74 -30.17
C GLN A 34 -16.21 -7.84 -28.74
N THR A 35 -14.89 -7.64 -28.53
CA THR A 35 -14.30 -7.64 -27.19
C THR A 35 -14.62 -6.35 -26.46
N LEU A 36 -14.64 -5.20 -27.15
CA LEU A 36 -15.04 -3.91 -26.57
C LEU A 36 -16.55 -3.86 -26.31
N GLU A 37 -17.36 -4.42 -27.21
CA GLU A 37 -18.81 -4.52 -27.04
C GLU A 37 -19.19 -5.45 -25.87
N LYS A 38 -18.46 -6.57 -25.67
CA LYS A 38 -18.62 -7.43 -24.49
C LYS A 38 -18.18 -6.74 -23.18
N LEU A 39 -17.17 -5.89 -23.22
CA LEU A 39 -16.78 -5.07 -22.07
C LEU A 39 -17.82 -3.99 -21.77
N HIS A 40 -18.40 -3.35 -22.80
CA HIS A 40 -19.50 -2.41 -22.64
C HIS A 40 -20.79 -3.07 -22.13
N ILE A 41 -21.13 -4.27 -22.64
CA ILE A 41 -22.27 -5.03 -22.15
C ILE A 41 -22.08 -5.41 -20.66
N ASN A 42 -20.87 -5.74 -20.23
CA ASN A 42 -20.59 -5.97 -18.81
C ASN A 42 -20.74 -4.69 -17.97
N GLU A 43 -20.31 -3.54 -18.46
CA GLU A 43 -20.54 -2.25 -17.77
C GLU A 43 -22.02 -1.88 -17.69
N GLU A 44 -22.80 -2.11 -18.75
CA GLU A 44 -24.24 -1.86 -18.74
C GLU A 44 -25.01 -2.84 -17.85
N ILE A 45 -24.60 -4.11 -17.81
CA ILE A 45 -25.17 -5.11 -16.89
C ILE A 45 -24.85 -4.72 -15.44
N HIS A 46 -23.65 -4.27 -15.13
CA HIS A 46 -23.31 -3.78 -13.80
C HIS A 46 -24.08 -2.52 -13.42
N LYS A 47 -24.23 -1.56 -14.34
CA LYS A 47 -25.08 -0.37 -14.12
C LYS A 47 -26.56 -0.72 -13.94
N SER A 48 -27.09 -1.67 -14.71
CA SER A 48 -28.51 -2.07 -14.59
C SER A 48 -28.80 -2.86 -13.31
N ILE A 49 -27.86 -3.65 -12.80
CA ILE A 49 -27.99 -4.35 -11.51
C ILE A 49 -27.94 -3.35 -10.34
N LEU A 50 -27.12 -2.32 -10.43
CA LEU A 50 -27.02 -1.25 -9.41
C LEU A 50 -28.28 -0.36 -9.38
N VAL A 51 -28.91 -0.11 -10.54
CA VAL A 51 -30.11 0.75 -10.63
C VAL A 51 -31.40 0.01 -10.28
N ALA A 52 -31.48 -1.30 -10.50
CA ALA A 52 -32.72 -2.08 -10.25
C ALA A 52 -32.99 -2.35 -8.74
N ASP A 53 -32.01 -2.14 -7.86
CA ASP A 53 -32.11 -2.47 -6.42
C ASP A 53 -32.23 -1.24 -5.50
N ASP A 54 -32.42 -0.04 -6.09
CA ASP A 54 -32.45 1.25 -5.36
C ASP A 54 -33.83 1.59 -4.73
N GLU A 55 -34.77 0.66 -4.67
CA GLU A 55 -36.10 0.86 -4.06
C GLU A 55 -36.20 0.44 -2.56
N GLY A 56 -35.09 0.24 -1.87
CA GLY A 56 -35.12 -0.22 -0.49
C GLY A 56 -34.15 0.44 0.48
N LYS A 57 -34.57 1.57 1.06
CA LYS A 57 -34.04 2.19 2.30
C LYS A 57 -32.52 2.35 2.39
N ASP A 58 -32.08 3.61 2.30
CA ASP A 58 -30.79 4.14 2.75
C ASP A 58 -30.47 3.77 4.21
N THR A 59 -30.03 2.55 4.44
CA THR A 59 -29.32 2.21 5.66
C THR A 59 -27.84 2.27 5.31
N VAL A 60 -27.23 3.41 5.56
CA VAL A 60 -25.76 3.58 5.51
C VAL A 60 -25.20 2.73 6.64
N VAL A 61 -24.92 1.47 6.35
CA VAL A 61 -24.23 0.57 7.29
C VAL A 61 -22.73 0.82 7.08
N PRO A 62 -21.94 1.04 8.16
CA PRO A 62 -20.49 1.11 8.04
C PRO A 62 -19.96 -0.13 7.31
N LEU A 63 -19.04 0.06 6.39
CA LEU A 63 -18.56 -0.98 5.49
C LEU A 63 -17.97 -2.19 6.24
N GLU A 64 -17.36 -1.94 7.39
CA GLU A 64 -16.81 -2.95 8.29
C GLU A 64 -17.90 -3.83 8.90
N GLU A 65 -19.04 -3.25 9.27
CA GLU A 65 -20.18 -3.99 9.81
C GLU A 65 -20.91 -4.81 8.74
N ALA A 66 -20.91 -4.33 7.49
CA ALA A 66 -21.55 -5.04 6.39
C ALA A 66 -20.84 -6.34 5.98
N LEU A 67 -19.52 -6.46 6.23
CA LEU A 67 -18.80 -7.74 6.09
C LEU A 67 -19.09 -8.74 7.23
N LEU A 68 -19.57 -8.25 8.37
CA LEU A 68 -19.99 -9.11 9.49
C LEU A 68 -21.41 -9.68 9.29
N VAL A 69 -22.18 -9.15 8.34
CA VAL A 69 -23.52 -9.63 8.01
C VAL A 69 -23.42 -10.98 7.29
N ASP A 70 -24.18 -11.97 7.74
CA ASP A 70 -24.19 -13.34 7.19
C ASP A 70 -24.79 -13.48 5.77
N SER A 71 -25.17 -12.37 5.12
CA SER A 71 -25.76 -12.42 3.77
C SER A 71 -24.71 -12.28 2.67
N PRO A 72 -24.40 -13.36 1.92
CA PRO A 72 -23.43 -13.32 0.81
C PRO A 72 -23.79 -12.29 -0.26
N ALA A 73 -25.07 -12.11 -0.54
CA ALA A 73 -25.53 -11.15 -1.55
C ALA A 73 -25.22 -9.69 -1.15
N GLN A 74 -25.35 -9.35 0.12
CA GLN A 74 -25.00 -8.02 0.63
C GLN A 74 -23.49 -7.78 0.61
N LYS A 75 -22.69 -8.79 1.00
CA LYS A 75 -21.23 -8.73 0.91
C LYS A 75 -20.74 -8.49 -0.52
N ARG A 76 -21.33 -9.19 -1.50
CA ARG A 76 -21.00 -9.01 -2.93
C ARG A 76 -21.33 -7.60 -3.40
N LYS A 77 -22.54 -7.10 -3.09
CA LYS A 77 -22.97 -5.73 -3.44
C LYS A 77 -22.01 -4.70 -2.86
N LEU A 78 -21.57 -4.90 -1.64
CA LEU A 78 -20.63 -4.07 -0.94
C LEU A 78 -19.26 -4.02 -1.64
N ILE A 79 -18.69 -5.19 -1.95
CA ILE A 79 -17.39 -5.26 -2.64
C ILE A 79 -17.47 -4.61 -4.03
N LEU A 80 -18.59 -4.79 -4.74
CA LEU A 80 -18.81 -4.14 -6.02
C LEU A 80 -18.91 -2.61 -5.88
N SER A 81 -19.53 -2.10 -4.82
CA SER A 81 -19.57 -0.65 -4.56
C SER A 81 -18.17 -0.07 -4.23
N VAL A 82 -17.37 -0.81 -3.45
CA VAL A 82 -15.98 -0.44 -3.17
C VAL A 82 -15.13 -0.35 -4.43
N LEU A 83 -15.35 -1.26 -5.39
CA LEU A 83 -14.66 -1.25 -6.69
C LEU A 83 -14.99 -0.03 -7.55
N THR A 84 -16.15 0.57 -7.36
CA THR A 84 -16.60 1.74 -8.16
C THR A 84 -16.20 3.08 -7.55
N ASP A 85 -15.94 3.14 -6.23
CA ASP A 85 -15.60 4.40 -5.54
C ASP A 85 -14.08 4.66 -5.51
N ASP A 86 -13.44 4.36 -4.41
CA ASP A 86 -11.97 4.47 -4.24
C ASP A 86 -11.44 3.19 -3.59
N PRO A 87 -11.10 2.20 -4.39
CA PRO A 87 -10.72 0.90 -3.87
C PRO A 87 -9.46 0.91 -2.99
N ALA A 88 -8.57 1.90 -3.14
CA ALA A 88 -7.33 1.98 -2.36
C ALA A 88 -7.59 2.20 -0.86
N GLY A 89 -8.61 3.00 -0.51
CA GLY A 89 -9.01 3.25 0.88
C GLY A 89 -9.58 2.02 1.60
N TYR A 90 -9.90 0.94 0.86
CA TYR A 90 -10.51 -0.27 1.40
C TYR A 90 -9.62 -1.51 1.33
N TYR A 91 -8.31 -1.32 1.18
CA TYR A 91 -7.37 -2.43 0.99
C TYR A 91 -7.45 -3.47 2.11
N ASP A 92 -7.45 -3.05 3.38
CA ASP A 92 -7.54 -3.95 4.54
C ASP A 92 -8.86 -4.72 4.57
N LEU A 93 -9.97 -4.06 4.21
CA LEU A 93 -11.27 -4.66 4.12
C LEU A 93 -11.33 -5.75 3.04
N LEU A 94 -10.76 -5.47 1.87
CA LEU A 94 -10.66 -6.43 0.77
C LEU A 94 -9.75 -7.61 1.13
N GLN A 95 -8.70 -7.38 1.93
CA GLN A 95 -7.86 -8.46 2.47
C GLN A 95 -8.66 -9.39 3.40
N GLN A 96 -9.54 -8.85 4.22
CA GLN A 96 -10.45 -9.64 5.06
C GLN A 96 -11.48 -10.40 4.21
N ALA A 97 -12.10 -9.75 3.24
CA ALA A 97 -13.08 -10.36 2.33
C ALA A 97 -12.48 -11.51 1.50
N ARG A 98 -11.17 -11.52 1.26
CA ARG A 98 -10.47 -12.64 0.61
C ARG A 98 -10.45 -13.91 1.45
N MET A 99 -10.71 -13.82 2.75
CA MET A 99 -10.80 -14.95 3.69
C MET A 99 -12.25 -15.37 3.98
N ASP A 100 -13.23 -14.84 3.24
CA ASP A 100 -14.64 -15.16 3.40
C ASP A 100 -14.96 -16.60 2.97
N ASN A 101 -16.06 -17.16 3.49
CA ASN A 101 -16.53 -18.50 3.14
C ASN A 101 -17.23 -18.54 1.76
N ASP A 102 -17.68 -17.40 1.25
CA ASP A 102 -18.35 -17.29 -0.06
C ASP A 102 -17.31 -17.13 -1.18
N SER A 103 -17.29 -18.08 -2.10
CA SER A 103 -16.33 -18.12 -3.21
C SER A 103 -16.44 -16.92 -4.15
N GLU A 104 -17.63 -16.32 -4.31
CA GLU A 104 -17.81 -15.13 -5.15
C GLU A 104 -17.27 -13.90 -4.45
N VAL A 105 -17.50 -13.76 -3.13
CA VAL A 105 -16.89 -12.69 -2.31
C VAL A 105 -15.37 -12.75 -2.42
N VAL A 106 -14.78 -13.93 -2.25
CA VAL A 106 -13.32 -14.17 -2.38
C VAL A 106 -12.83 -13.80 -3.77
N HIS A 107 -13.58 -14.17 -4.82
CA HIS A 107 -13.21 -13.88 -6.20
C HIS A 107 -13.20 -12.37 -6.48
N TYR A 108 -14.26 -11.65 -6.11
CA TYR A 108 -14.34 -10.20 -6.31
C TYR A 108 -13.29 -9.46 -5.49
N ALA A 109 -13.11 -9.82 -4.21
CA ALA A 109 -12.08 -9.21 -3.37
C ALA A 109 -10.65 -9.43 -3.93
N SER A 110 -10.36 -10.64 -4.41
CA SER A 110 -9.06 -10.97 -5.01
C SER A 110 -8.82 -10.20 -6.31
N THR A 111 -9.85 -10.03 -7.14
CA THR A 111 -9.79 -9.27 -8.38
C THR A 111 -9.55 -7.78 -8.08
N ALA A 112 -10.29 -7.23 -7.11
CA ALA A 112 -10.12 -5.87 -6.63
C ALA A 112 -8.70 -5.60 -6.14
N LEU A 113 -8.21 -6.44 -5.23
CA LEU A 113 -6.84 -6.33 -4.70
C LEU A 113 -5.79 -6.39 -5.79
N SER A 114 -5.96 -7.28 -6.76
CA SER A 114 -5.04 -7.38 -7.92
C SER A 114 -5.03 -6.09 -8.74
N GLN A 115 -6.19 -5.48 -8.98
CA GLN A 115 -6.30 -4.23 -9.71
C GLN A 115 -5.64 -3.07 -8.96
N ILE A 116 -5.96 -2.91 -7.66
CA ILE A 116 -5.37 -1.87 -6.80
C ILE A 116 -3.86 -1.98 -6.75
N THR A 117 -3.35 -3.20 -6.50
CA THR A 117 -1.91 -3.45 -6.45
C THR A 117 -1.24 -3.10 -7.77
N LYS A 118 -1.84 -3.50 -8.90
CA LYS A 118 -1.33 -3.15 -10.23
C LYS A 118 -1.27 -1.64 -10.48
N GLU A 119 -2.28 -0.90 -10.06
CA GLU A 119 -2.32 0.56 -10.20
C GLU A 119 -1.27 1.22 -9.30
N ALA A 120 -1.11 0.73 -8.07
CA ALA A 120 -0.08 1.18 -7.14
C ALA A 120 1.33 0.94 -7.70
N ASP A 121 1.59 -0.25 -8.24
CA ASP A 121 2.88 -0.61 -8.88
C ASP A 121 3.18 0.28 -10.10
N LEU A 122 2.18 0.52 -10.95
CA LEU A 122 2.35 1.40 -12.11
C LEU A 122 2.65 2.85 -11.71
N LYS A 123 2.04 3.33 -10.63
CA LYS A 123 2.31 4.67 -10.11
C LYS A 123 3.72 4.75 -9.52
N LEU A 124 4.13 3.73 -8.76
CA LEU A 124 5.48 3.62 -8.23
C LEU A 124 6.51 3.63 -9.37
N GLN A 125 6.33 2.80 -10.38
CA GLN A 125 7.21 2.73 -11.55
C GLN A 125 7.33 4.07 -12.29
N LYS A 126 6.23 4.82 -12.43
CA LYS A 126 6.25 6.15 -13.05
C LYS A 126 7.07 7.14 -12.22
N LEU A 127 6.96 7.09 -10.90
CA LEU A 127 7.75 7.94 -10.00
C LEU A 127 9.23 7.58 -10.03
N GLU A 128 9.57 6.29 -10.06
CA GLU A 128 10.94 5.82 -10.24
C GLU A 128 11.56 6.33 -11.55
N GLN A 129 10.82 6.25 -12.66
CA GLN A 129 11.27 6.77 -13.95
C GLN A 129 11.44 8.29 -13.94
N ARG A 130 10.51 9.03 -13.34
CA ARG A 130 10.63 10.50 -13.22
C ARG A 130 11.83 10.88 -12.35
N TYR A 131 12.05 10.19 -11.25
CA TYR A 131 13.20 10.41 -10.38
C TYR A 131 14.53 10.06 -11.09
N ALA A 132 14.57 8.96 -11.84
CA ALA A 132 15.75 8.59 -12.63
C ALA A 132 16.09 9.63 -13.72
N ALA A 133 15.07 10.27 -14.31
CA ALA A 133 15.25 11.33 -15.30
C ALA A 133 15.68 12.68 -14.70
N ALA A 134 15.28 12.99 -13.46
CA ALA A 134 15.56 14.24 -12.77
C ALA A 134 15.89 14.00 -11.28
N PRO A 135 17.05 13.41 -10.96
CA PRO A 135 17.39 12.98 -9.59
C PRO A 135 17.64 14.14 -8.62
N ASP A 136 17.85 15.35 -9.12
CA ASP A 136 18.10 16.55 -8.32
C ASP A 136 16.85 17.44 -8.18
N ASP A 137 15.75 17.06 -8.80
CA ASP A 137 14.47 17.75 -8.62
C ASP A 137 13.88 17.43 -7.23
N ALA A 138 13.87 18.43 -6.36
CA ALA A 138 13.39 18.30 -4.98
C ALA A 138 11.90 17.94 -4.89
N ALA A 139 11.08 18.41 -5.85
CA ALA A 139 9.64 18.11 -5.87
C ALA A 139 9.38 16.65 -6.26
N VAL A 140 10.12 16.14 -7.26
CA VAL A 140 10.04 14.74 -7.67
C VAL A 140 10.52 13.81 -6.54
N LEU A 141 11.63 14.18 -5.87
CA LEU A 141 12.15 13.43 -4.73
C LEU A 141 11.14 13.40 -3.57
N GLU A 142 10.48 14.52 -3.29
CA GLU A 142 9.43 14.60 -2.24
C GLU A 142 8.25 13.71 -2.58
N GLU A 143 7.69 13.84 -3.78
CA GLU A 143 6.56 13.03 -4.24
C GLU A 143 6.88 11.53 -4.20
N TYR A 144 8.11 11.16 -4.59
CA TYR A 144 8.53 9.76 -4.56
C TYR A 144 8.68 9.22 -3.13
N CYS A 145 9.30 9.99 -2.21
CA CYS A 145 9.38 9.60 -0.80
C CYS A 145 8.00 9.41 -0.18
N ASP A 146 7.08 10.35 -0.43
CA ASP A 146 5.75 10.34 0.17
C ASP A 146 4.91 9.18 -0.37
N TYR A 147 4.99 8.92 -1.68
CA TYR A 147 4.28 7.80 -2.28
C TYR A 147 4.85 6.44 -1.84
N LEU A 148 6.18 6.28 -1.83
CA LEU A 148 6.82 5.03 -1.42
C LEU A 148 6.53 4.70 0.05
N GLU A 149 6.47 5.72 0.93
CA GLU A 149 6.07 5.52 2.33
C GLU A 149 4.62 5.04 2.45
N SER A 150 3.69 5.66 1.70
CA SER A 150 2.29 5.22 1.64
C SER A 150 2.19 3.79 1.10
N TYR A 151 2.85 3.50 -0.02
CA TYR A 151 2.89 2.19 -0.65
C TYR A 151 3.34 1.07 0.31
N LEU A 152 4.35 1.35 1.13
CA LEU A 152 4.83 0.41 2.16
C LEU A 152 3.83 0.27 3.33
N LYS A 153 3.22 1.38 3.79
CA LYS A 153 2.24 1.38 4.89
C LYS A 153 0.95 0.68 4.51
N ASP A 154 0.49 0.86 3.29
CA ASP A 154 -0.73 0.25 2.77
C ASP A 154 -0.56 -1.26 2.52
N GLY A 155 0.67 -1.78 2.63
CA GLY A 155 0.94 -3.22 2.56
C GLY A 155 0.89 -3.81 1.15
N PHE A 156 0.98 -2.98 0.10
CA PHE A 156 1.00 -3.45 -1.30
C PHE A 156 2.15 -4.40 -1.59
N VAL A 157 3.23 -4.31 -0.83
CA VAL A 157 4.41 -5.17 -0.93
C VAL A 157 4.76 -5.77 0.43
N GLN A 158 5.21 -7.03 0.44
CA GLN A 158 5.51 -7.77 1.67
C GLN A 158 6.83 -8.54 1.55
N GLY A 159 7.35 -8.99 2.69
CA GLY A 159 8.57 -9.80 2.77
C GLY A 159 9.80 -9.09 2.20
N ARG A 160 10.62 -9.82 1.46
CA ARG A 160 11.90 -9.29 0.94
C ARG A 160 11.74 -8.10 0.00
N ALA A 161 10.65 -8.04 -0.75
CA ALA A 161 10.40 -6.89 -1.63
C ALA A 161 10.10 -5.62 -0.82
N ALA A 162 9.36 -5.73 0.28
CA ALA A 162 9.14 -4.60 1.19
C ALA A 162 10.44 -4.13 1.84
N GLU A 163 11.33 -5.04 2.21
CA GLU A 163 12.65 -4.72 2.75
C GLU A 163 13.49 -3.92 1.74
N ILE A 164 13.52 -4.34 0.47
CA ILE A 164 14.24 -3.62 -0.60
C ILE A 164 13.66 -2.22 -0.78
N GLN A 165 12.34 -2.07 -0.84
CA GLN A 165 11.68 -0.77 -0.97
C GLN A 165 11.88 0.12 0.27
N SER A 166 11.95 -0.47 1.46
CA SER A 166 12.27 0.28 2.69
C SER A 166 13.70 0.80 2.70
N HIS A 167 14.68 0.02 2.23
CA HIS A 167 16.05 0.51 2.02
C HIS A 167 16.12 1.62 0.96
N GLN A 168 15.33 1.50 -0.11
CA GLN A 168 15.22 2.58 -1.11
C GLN A 168 14.67 3.86 -0.48
N LEU A 169 13.60 3.76 0.32
CA LEU A 169 13.04 4.90 1.03
C LEU A 169 14.05 5.54 2.00
N GLU A 170 14.83 4.73 2.71
CA GLU A 170 15.88 5.22 3.59
C GLU A 170 16.91 6.09 2.82
N GLN A 171 17.35 5.63 1.65
CA GLN A 171 18.29 6.37 0.81
C GLN A 171 17.69 7.68 0.28
N LEU A 172 16.44 7.64 -0.18
CA LEU A 172 15.73 8.83 -0.66
C LEU A 172 15.55 9.88 0.46
N LEU A 173 15.19 9.45 1.67
CA LEU A 173 15.05 10.34 2.82
C LEU A 173 16.39 10.97 3.22
N LYS A 174 17.51 10.22 3.17
CA LYS A 174 18.86 10.76 3.39
C LYS A 174 19.20 11.83 2.35
N LYS A 175 18.99 11.53 1.06
CA LYS A 175 19.23 12.51 -0.01
C LYS A 175 18.36 13.76 0.18
N ARG A 176 17.09 13.60 0.59
CA ARG A 176 16.21 14.72 0.90
C ARG A 176 16.71 15.56 2.08
N LEU A 177 17.28 14.94 3.11
CA LEU A 177 17.90 15.64 4.24
C LEU A 177 19.17 16.40 3.82
N GLU A 178 19.99 15.83 2.94
CA GLU A 178 21.18 16.48 2.38
C GLU A 178 20.80 17.73 1.56
N ASN A 179 19.73 17.67 0.77
CA ASN A 179 19.23 18.79 -0.05
C ASN A 179 18.66 19.96 0.78
N LEU A 180 18.53 19.81 2.11
CA LEU A 180 18.09 20.90 2.99
C LEU A 180 19.19 21.91 3.34
N ASP A 181 20.39 21.81 2.75
CA ASP A 181 21.53 22.73 2.95
C ASP A 181 21.80 23.03 4.44
N GLY A 182 21.85 22.01 5.26
CA GLY A 182 22.08 22.11 6.70
C GLY A 182 20.85 22.52 7.53
N ARG A 183 19.71 22.80 6.92
CA ARG A 183 18.45 22.93 7.67
C ARG A 183 18.03 21.56 8.17
N ARG A 184 17.65 21.48 9.42
CA ARG A 184 17.19 20.23 10.04
C ARG A 184 15.67 20.19 10.05
N SER A 185 15.11 19.03 9.70
CA SER A 185 13.66 18.79 9.72
C SER A 185 13.34 17.64 10.66
N CYS A 186 12.72 17.97 11.79
CA CYS A 186 12.26 16.95 12.75
C CYS A 186 11.37 15.90 12.08
N MET A 187 10.49 16.33 11.17
CA MET A 187 9.59 15.41 10.46
C MET A 187 10.35 14.41 9.59
N LEU A 188 11.30 14.87 8.78
CA LEU A 188 12.07 13.98 7.90
C LEU A 188 13.00 13.05 8.67
N GLU A 189 13.64 13.55 9.74
CA GLU A 189 14.50 12.72 10.59
C GLU A 189 13.65 11.68 11.36
N CYS A 190 12.43 11.98 11.77
CA CYS A 190 11.49 11.01 12.34
C CYS A 190 11.08 9.94 11.31
N ARG A 191 10.80 10.32 10.06
CA ARG A 191 10.52 9.37 8.98
C ARG A 191 11.70 8.44 8.74
N LEU A 192 12.92 8.97 8.74
CA LEU A 192 14.14 8.16 8.62
C LEU A 192 14.27 7.17 9.76
N ALA A 193 14.07 7.61 11.02
CA ALA A 193 14.12 6.73 12.18
C ALA A 193 13.03 5.64 12.13
N ASP A 194 11.83 5.98 11.64
CA ASP A 194 10.73 5.02 11.49
C ASP A 194 11.05 3.91 10.46
N VAL A 195 11.65 4.28 9.34
CA VAL A 195 12.13 3.31 8.33
C VAL A 195 13.24 2.43 8.90
N GLN A 196 14.22 2.99 9.63
CA GLN A 196 15.28 2.22 10.28
C GLN A 196 14.71 1.22 11.32
N LEU A 197 13.67 1.61 12.06
CA LEU A 197 12.96 0.70 12.96
C LEU A 197 12.25 -0.43 12.20
N SER A 198 11.63 -0.13 11.08
CA SER A 198 10.95 -1.13 10.26
C SER A 198 11.92 -2.14 9.62
N LEU A 199 13.14 -1.70 9.32
CA LEU A 199 14.25 -2.53 8.85
C LEU A 199 14.97 -3.31 9.98
N ALA A 200 14.53 -3.14 11.24
CA ALA A 200 15.21 -3.69 12.42
C ALA A 200 16.66 -3.23 12.58
N GLU A 201 17.05 -2.09 11.98
CA GLU A 201 18.36 -1.45 12.12
C GLU A 201 18.43 -0.64 13.43
N TYR A 202 18.25 -1.30 14.56
CA TYR A 202 18.04 -0.66 15.86
C TYR A 202 19.19 0.26 16.29
N ASP A 203 20.45 -0.12 16.05
CA ASP A 203 21.62 0.70 16.39
C ASP A 203 21.63 2.04 15.63
N ARG A 204 21.17 2.04 14.39
CA ARG A 204 21.07 3.26 13.56
C ARG A 204 19.88 4.11 13.97
N ALA A 205 18.75 3.47 14.23
CA ALA A 205 17.55 4.12 14.74
C ALA A 205 17.83 4.79 16.11
N GLU A 206 18.56 4.13 17.01
CA GLU A 206 18.92 4.68 18.32
C GLU A 206 19.72 5.98 18.19
N LYS A 207 20.78 5.98 17.37
CA LYS A 207 21.58 7.19 17.11
C LYS A 207 20.76 8.32 16.53
N THR A 208 19.91 8.02 15.55
CA THR A 208 19.02 9.03 14.94
C THR A 208 18.04 9.60 15.98
N LEU A 209 17.49 8.75 16.86
CA LEU A 209 16.53 9.15 17.88
C LEU A 209 17.18 9.89 19.06
N GLU A 210 18.43 9.57 19.40
CA GLU A 210 19.21 10.34 20.38
C GLU A 210 19.42 11.79 19.92
N ASP A 211 19.85 11.96 18.68
CA ASP A 211 20.01 13.26 18.05
C ASP A 211 18.68 14.03 17.97
N LEU A 212 17.59 13.35 17.59
CA LEU A 212 16.25 13.91 17.53
C LEU A 212 15.75 14.42 18.89
N THR A 213 15.86 13.58 19.91
CA THR A 213 15.38 13.94 21.26
C THR A 213 16.24 15.00 21.95
N ALA A 214 17.52 15.10 21.60
CA ALA A 214 18.39 16.17 22.07
C ALA A 214 18.01 17.52 21.47
N ARG A 215 17.66 17.55 20.18
CA ARG A 215 17.32 18.81 19.46
C ARG A 215 15.87 19.22 19.63
N TRP A 216 14.96 18.28 19.66
CA TRP A 216 13.51 18.54 19.78
C TRP A 216 12.89 17.81 20.97
N PRO A 217 13.28 18.16 22.19
CA PRO A 217 12.91 17.43 23.42
C PRO A 217 11.41 17.51 23.76
N GLN A 218 10.69 18.49 23.21
CA GLN A 218 9.25 18.69 23.44
C GLN A 218 8.35 18.18 22.31
N ARG A 219 8.93 17.55 21.29
CA ARG A 219 8.14 16.98 20.18
C ARG A 219 7.70 15.56 20.50
N GLU A 220 6.43 15.27 20.24
CA GLU A 220 5.80 13.96 20.46
C GLU A 220 6.46 12.85 19.62
N ALA A 221 6.65 13.09 18.31
CA ALA A 221 7.08 12.06 17.36
C ALA A 221 8.39 11.34 17.76
N PRO A 222 9.49 12.03 18.14
CA PRO A 222 10.69 11.36 18.63
C PRO A 222 10.46 10.50 19.89
N CYS A 223 9.58 10.95 20.81
CA CYS A 223 9.28 10.21 22.02
C CYS A 223 8.52 8.91 21.74
N VAL A 224 7.52 8.98 20.83
CA VAL A 224 6.77 7.78 20.40
C VAL A 224 7.68 6.78 19.69
N LEU A 225 8.58 7.24 18.81
CA LEU A 225 9.54 6.37 18.13
C LEU A 225 10.53 5.73 19.12
N ARG A 226 10.96 6.45 20.17
CA ARG A 226 11.78 5.85 21.24
C ARG A 226 11.04 4.78 22.03
N LEU A 227 9.76 4.98 22.31
CA LEU A 227 8.93 3.93 22.92
C LEU A 227 8.85 2.70 22.01
N ARG A 228 8.70 2.88 20.71
CA ARG A 228 8.68 1.78 19.73
C ARG A 228 10.04 1.05 19.67
N LEU A 229 11.15 1.77 19.66
CA LEU A 229 12.49 1.16 19.72
C LEU A 229 12.67 0.34 20.99
N ALA A 230 12.36 0.92 22.16
CA ALA A 230 12.50 0.25 23.45
C ALA A 230 11.60 -0.99 23.55
N ALA A 231 10.39 -0.93 22.96
CA ALA A 231 9.49 -2.07 22.86
C ALA A 231 10.05 -3.18 21.95
N ALA A 232 10.62 -2.81 20.80
CA ALA A 232 11.27 -3.77 19.89
C ALA A 232 12.46 -4.48 20.53
N LEU A 233 13.25 -3.75 21.31
CA LEU A 233 14.38 -4.28 22.09
C LEU A 233 13.95 -4.96 23.39
N ARG A 234 12.66 -4.92 23.75
CA ARG A 234 12.10 -5.42 25.02
C ARG A 234 12.77 -4.80 26.26
N ASP A 235 13.21 -3.55 26.14
CA ASP A 235 13.85 -2.79 27.21
C ASP A 235 12.82 -1.99 28.01
N GLY A 236 12.33 -2.59 29.09
CA GLY A 236 11.39 -1.93 30.00
C GLY A 236 11.98 -0.73 30.72
N ALA A 237 13.31 -0.71 30.97
CA ALA A 237 13.97 0.42 31.61
C ALA A 237 14.00 1.65 30.68
N ALA A 238 14.26 1.45 29.39
CA ALA A 238 14.22 2.49 28.38
C ALA A 238 12.79 3.03 28.17
N ILE A 239 11.77 2.17 28.25
CA ILE A 239 10.36 2.60 28.22
C ILE A 239 10.07 3.53 29.40
N GLN A 240 10.38 3.12 30.63
CA GLN A 240 10.15 3.92 31.83
C GLN A 240 10.92 5.25 31.81
N LYS A 241 12.16 5.23 31.32
CA LYS A 241 12.96 6.44 31.15
C LYS A 241 12.29 7.41 30.16
N THR A 242 11.79 6.91 29.04
CA THR A 242 11.13 7.74 28.02
C THR A 242 9.82 8.31 28.54
N LEU A 243 9.03 7.54 29.27
CA LEU A 243 7.79 8.02 29.90
C LEU A 243 8.05 9.16 30.90
N ARG A 244 9.07 9.02 31.75
CA ARG A 244 9.49 10.10 32.66
C ARG A 244 9.92 11.35 31.90
N GLN A 245 10.69 11.20 30.83
CA GLN A 245 11.10 12.33 29.99
C GLN A 245 9.92 13.07 29.36
N ILE A 246 8.88 12.36 28.96
CA ILE A 246 7.65 12.95 28.41
C ILE A 246 6.96 13.82 29.47
N GLU A 247 6.89 13.33 30.72
CA GLU A 247 6.29 14.05 31.86
C GLU A 247 7.14 15.26 32.27
N GLU A 248 8.45 15.07 32.48
CA GLU A 248 9.38 16.10 32.93
C GLU A 248 9.52 17.27 31.94
N LYS A 249 9.44 16.98 30.64
CA LYS A 249 9.56 18.00 29.58
C LYS A 249 8.23 18.56 29.12
N GLU A 250 7.14 18.16 29.76
CA GLU A 250 5.77 18.58 29.43
C GLU A 250 5.47 18.45 27.93
N VAL A 251 5.79 17.30 27.34
CA VAL A 251 5.60 17.04 25.91
C VAL A 251 4.11 17.09 25.58
N TYR A 252 3.73 17.96 24.66
CA TYR A 252 2.34 17.99 24.18
C TYR A 252 2.06 16.73 23.35
N LEU A 253 1.08 15.93 23.81
CA LEU A 253 0.70 14.68 23.16
C LEU A 253 -0.65 14.84 22.41
N SER A 254 -0.72 14.34 21.20
CA SER A 254 -1.94 14.14 20.43
C SER A 254 -2.86 13.11 21.12
N ALA A 255 -4.10 12.95 20.64
CA ALA A 255 -5.01 11.91 21.16
C ALA A 255 -4.35 10.52 21.07
N LYS A 256 -3.74 10.20 19.92
CA LYS A 256 -3.04 8.93 19.68
C LYS A 256 -1.81 8.76 20.57
N GLY A 257 -1.03 9.83 20.76
CA GLY A 257 0.14 9.79 21.64
C GLY A 257 -0.23 9.56 23.10
N ARG A 258 -1.31 10.19 23.59
CA ARG A 258 -1.83 9.93 24.94
C ARG A 258 -2.28 8.48 25.13
N GLU A 259 -2.88 7.88 24.12
CA GLU A 259 -3.28 6.47 24.14
C GLU A 259 -2.07 5.55 24.26
N ILE A 260 -1.04 5.77 23.43
CA ILE A 260 0.21 5.02 23.50
C ILE A 260 0.88 5.14 24.88
N VAL A 261 0.98 6.36 25.43
CA VAL A 261 1.58 6.58 26.73
C VAL A 261 0.78 5.90 27.84
N ARG A 262 -0.56 5.98 27.81
CA ARG A 262 -1.44 5.28 28.78
C ARG A 262 -1.26 3.76 28.74
N PHE A 263 -1.16 3.20 27.53
CA PHE A 263 -0.91 1.77 27.37
C PHE A 263 0.35 1.33 28.11
N TRP A 264 1.46 2.06 27.92
CA TRP A 264 2.74 1.74 28.58
C TRP A 264 2.79 2.09 30.07
N GLN A 265 1.94 2.98 30.54
CA GLN A 265 1.80 3.28 31.98
C GLN A 265 0.97 2.22 32.74
N GLY A 266 0.40 1.24 32.03
CA GLY A 266 -0.49 0.22 32.63
C GLY A 266 -1.81 0.77 33.12
N LYS A 267 -2.19 1.99 32.75
CA LYS A 267 -3.48 2.61 33.09
C LYS A 267 -4.51 2.24 32.00
N GLN A 268 -4.93 0.96 31.97
CA GLN A 268 -6.12 0.58 31.23
C GLN A 268 -7.36 1.05 32.01
N GLN A 269 -8.28 1.71 31.31
CA GLN A 269 -9.63 2.00 31.85
C GLN A 269 -10.47 0.74 31.87
#